data_d1d7a7fecdd940a009346763c3e1e863
#
_entry.id   d1d7a7fecdd940a009346763c3e1e863
#
_cell.length_a   1.000
_cell.length_b   1.000
_cell.length_c   1.000
_cell.angle_alpha   90.00
_cell.angle_beta   90.00
_cell.angle_gamma   90.00
#
_symmetry.space_group_name_H-M   'P 1'
#
loop_
_entity.id
_entity.type
_entity.pdbx_description
1 polymer ?
#
loop_
_entity_poly.entity_id
_entity_poly.type
_entity_poly.pdbx_seq_one_letter_code
_entity_poly.pdbx_strand_id
1 'polypeptide(L)'
;MAAIVFGLARRVRVPSLVQRHSSTTVLGLFAFVNGVVAIGLMAAAAVVTGAPFIFPSLGPTAFLLFYTPLLPAACPRNTLGGHAIGAAAGYLSLVLFGLTHNAPALVEGVAWGRVGAAALSLGLTSGAMVWARVPHPPAGATTLIVSLGILREPWQLGVLMVGVALLVVQGFVINRVAGIDYPAWAPRPGVG
;
A
#
# COMPACT_ATOMS: atom_id res chain seq x y z
N MET A 1 -15.20 -25.85 -27.72
CA MET A 1 -14.20 -25.78 -26.65
C MET A 1 -14.06 -24.36 -26.08
N ALA A 2 -13.85 -23.31 -26.86
CA ALA A 2 -13.71 -21.95 -26.35
C ALA A 2 -14.88 -21.48 -25.46
N ALA A 3 -16.12 -21.71 -25.82
CA ALA A 3 -17.30 -21.32 -25.05
C ALA A 3 -17.40 -22.01 -23.68
N ILE A 4 -16.96 -23.27 -23.60
CA ILE A 4 -16.93 -24.02 -22.33
C ILE A 4 -15.84 -23.48 -21.39
N VAL A 5 -14.66 -23.18 -21.94
CA VAL A 5 -13.54 -22.58 -21.18
C VAL A 5 -13.91 -21.18 -20.67
N PHE A 6 -14.55 -20.35 -21.51
CA PHE A 6 -15.06 -19.03 -21.11
C PHE A 6 -16.17 -19.14 -20.04
N GLY A 7 -17.05 -20.13 -20.14
CA GLY A 7 -18.09 -20.39 -19.15
C GLY A 7 -17.51 -20.82 -17.79
N LEU A 8 -16.51 -21.69 -17.79
CA LEU A 8 -15.80 -22.12 -16.59
C LEU A 8 -14.99 -20.97 -15.96
N ALA A 9 -14.27 -20.21 -16.78
CA ALA A 9 -13.52 -19.05 -16.32
C ALA A 9 -14.42 -17.98 -15.65
N ARG A 10 -15.65 -17.78 -16.14
CA ARG A 10 -16.64 -16.89 -15.51
C ARG A 10 -17.13 -17.41 -14.15
N ARG A 11 -17.22 -18.73 -13.98
CA ARG A 11 -17.72 -19.36 -12.74
C ARG A 11 -16.75 -19.27 -11.56
N VAL A 12 -15.45 -19.18 -11.81
CA VAL A 12 -14.40 -19.05 -10.81
C VAL A 12 -14.02 -17.60 -10.48
N ARG A 13 -14.70 -16.62 -11.08
CA ARG A 13 -14.49 -15.20 -10.73
C ARG A 13 -15.07 -14.89 -9.36
N VAL A 14 -14.37 -14.05 -8.59
CA VAL A 14 -14.77 -13.66 -7.23
C VAL A 14 -16.23 -13.22 -7.13
N PRO A 15 -16.78 -12.34 -8.00
CA PRO A 15 -18.20 -11.97 -7.93
C PRO A 15 -19.16 -13.15 -8.07
N SER A 16 -18.82 -14.13 -8.90
CA SER A 16 -19.66 -15.34 -9.09
C SER A 16 -19.55 -16.31 -7.90
N LEU A 17 -18.38 -16.38 -7.28
CA LEU A 17 -18.16 -17.21 -6.08
C LEU A 17 -18.90 -16.63 -4.87
N VAL A 18 -18.87 -15.32 -4.68
CA VAL A 18 -19.59 -14.62 -3.60
C VAL A 18 -21.10 -14.82 -3.69
N GLN A 19 -21.67 -14.98 -4.90
CA GLN A 19 -23.10 -15.27 -5.07
C GLN A 19 -23.48 -16.73 -4.70
N ARG A 20 -22.52 -17.64 -4.67
CA ARG A 20 -22.76 -19.09 -4.46
C ARG A 20 -22.28 -19.59 -3.11
N HIS A 21 -21.37 -18.89 -2.48
CA HIS A 21 -20.73 -19.26 -1.23
C HIS A 21 -20.73 -18.06 -0.27
N SER A 22 -20.39 -18.31 0.99
CA SER A 22 -20.22 -17.25 1.98
C SER A 22 -19.24 -16.18 1.48
N SER A 23 -19.70 -14.93 1.42
CA SER A 23 -18.87 -13.79 0.99
C SER A 23 -17.64 -13.65 1.87
N THR A 24 -17.78 -13.83 3.18
CA THR A 24 -16.66 -13.76 4.13
C THR A 24 -15.59 -14.80 3.81
N THR A 25 -16.00 -16.04 3.53
CA THR A 25 -15.05 -17.13 3.21
C THR A 25 -14.33 -16.87 1.88
N VAL A 26 -15.08 -16.47 0.85
CA VAL A 26 -14.51 -16.18 -0.49
C VAL A 26 -13.55 -15.02 -0.43
N LEU A 27 -13.94 -13.91 0.18
CA LEU A 27 -13.10 -12.71 0.28
C LEU A 27 -11.91 -12.93 1.21
N GLY A 28 -12.09 -13.66 2.30
CA GLY A 28 -11.00 -14.03 3.22
C GLY A 28 -9.94 -14.90 2.53
N LEU A 29 -10.36 -15.92 1.78
CA LEU A 29 -9.44 -16.76 1.01
C LEU A 29 -8.75 -15.97 -0.12
N PHE A 30 -9.48 -15.12 -0.80
CA PHE A 30 -8.94 -14.24 -1.85
C PHE A 30 -7.88 -13.30 -1.27
N ALA A 31 -8.17 -12.62 -0.15
CA ALA A 31 -7.23 -11.73 0.51
C ALA A 31 -6.00 -12.49 1.05
N PHE A 32 -6.20 -13.68 1.63
CA PHE A 32 -5.12 -14.53 2.13
C PHE A 32 -4.15 -14.92 1.00
N VAL A 33 -4.66 -15.56 -0.05
CA VAL A 33 -3.81 -16.03 -1.17
C VAL A 33 -3.07 -14.87 -1.83
N ASN A 34 -3.76 -13.78 -2.12
CA ASN A 34 -3.15 -12.65 -2.81
C ASN A 34 -2.22 -11.82 -1.90
N GLY A 35 -2.48 -11.78 -0.60
CA GLY A 35 -1.54 -11.23 0.38
C GLY A 35 -0.22 -12.00 0.40
N VAL A 36 -0.30 -13.34 0.46
CA VAL A 36 0.90 -14.21 0.39
C VAL A 36 1.65 -14.01 -0.93
N VAL A 37 0.94 -14.04 -2.07
CA VAL A 37 1.57 -13.88 -3.39
C VAL A 37 2.19 -12.49 -3.54
N ALA A 38 1.46 -11.44 -3.18
CA ALA A 38 1.94 -10.07 -3.37
C ALA A 38 3.18 -9.78 -2.51
N ILE A 39 3.13 -10.07 -1.22
CA ILE A 39 4.28 -9.83 -0.34
C ILE A 39 5.41 -10.82 -0.64
N GLY A 40 5.10 -12.07 -1.00
CA GLY A 40 6.10 -13.05 -1.43
C GLY A 40 6.90 -12.59 -2.67
N LEU A 41 6.23 -12.00 -3.67
CA LEU A 41 6.91 -11.42 -4.83
C LEU A 41 7.78 -10.22 -4.47
N MET A 42 7.30 -9.36 -3.55
CA MET A 42 8.09 -8.24 -3.03
C MET A 42 9.32 -8.72 -2.25
N ALA A 43 9.15 -9.79 -1.44
CA ALA A 43 10.24 -10.42 -0.71
C ALA A 43 11.28 -11.03 -1.68
N ALA A 44 10.83 -11.73 -2.72
CA ALA A 44 11.70 -12.27 -3.75
C ALA A 44 12.47 -11.16 -4.48
N ALA A 45 11.80 -10.05 -4.84
CA ALA A 45 12.45 -8.90 -5.43
C ALA A 45 13.54 -8.31 -4.49
N ALA A 46 13.28 -8.24 -3.19
CA ALA A 46 14.27 -7.79 -2.21
C ALA A 46 15.50 -8.70 -2.18
N VAL A 47 15.33 -10.02 -2.22
CA VAL A 47 16.43 -10.98 -2.25
C VAL A 47 17.26 -10.83 -3.53
N VAL A 48 16.60 -10.73 -4.68
CA VAL A 48 17.27 -10.66 -5.99
C VAL A 48 18.03 -9.35 -6.19
N THR A 49 17.46 -8.24 -5.72
CA THR A 49 18.03 -6.91 -5.96
C THR A 49 18.94 -6.41 -4.83
N GLY A 50 18.88 -7.03 -3.65
CA GLY A 50 19.53 -6.51 -2.44
C GLY A 50 18.89 -5.22 -1.90
N ALA A 51 17.81 -4.73 -2.50
CA ALA A 51 17.11 -3.53 -2.07
C ALA A 51 15.91 -3.87 -1.15
N PRO A 52 15.60 -3.03 -0.16
CA PRO A 52 14.53 -3.32 0.81
C PRO A 52 13.14 -3.07 0.19
N PHE A 53 12.59 -4.05 -0.54
CA PHE A 53 11.24 -3.97 -1.10
C PHE A 53 10.13 -4.36 -0.14
N ILE A 54 10.44 -4.81 1.08
CA ILE A 54 9.45 -5.18 2.10
C ILE A 54 9.37 -4.08 3.14
N PHE A 55 8.25 -3.37 3.15
CA PHE A 55 7.97 -2.31 4.13
C PHE A 55 6.69 -2.61 4.91
N PRO A 56 6.64 -2.34 6.23
CA PRO A 56 5.44 -2.56 7.03
C PRO A 56 4.17 -1.91 6.49
N SER A 57 4.28 -0.79 5.78
CA SER A 57 3.14 -0.08 5.17
C SER A 57 2.54 -0.81 3.96
N LEU A 58 3.26 -1.74 3.33
CA LEU A 58 2.75 -2.52 2.20
C LEU A 58 1.73 -3.59 2.63
N GLY A 59 1.80 -4.10 3.86
CA GLY A 59 0.83 -5.05 4.40
C GLY A 59 -0.60 -4.49 4.40
N PRO A 60 -0.88 -3.40 5.12
CA PRO A 60 -2.18 -2.75 5.07
C PRO A 60 -2.61 -2.31 3.67
N THR A 61 -1.66 -1.90 2.81
CA THR A 61 -1.94 -1.56 1.41
C THR A 61 -2.42 -2.79 0.63
N ALA A 62 -1.72 -3.93 0.73
CA ALA A 62 -2.13 -5.19 0.13
C ALA A 62 -3.51 -5.64 0.62
N PHE A 63 -3.77 -5.50 1.94
CA PHE A 63 -5.08 -5.81 2.51
C PHE A 63 -6.20 -4.98 1.87
N LEU A 64 -6.04 -3.67 1.72
CA LEU A 64 -7.01 -2.82 1.04
C LEU A 64 -7.22 -3.24 -0.43
N LEU A 65 -6.14 -3.51 -1.16
CA LEU A 65 -6.19 -3.90 -2.56
C LEU A 65 -6.94 -5.21 -2.79
N PHE A 66 -6.91 -6.15 -1.85
CA PHE A 66 -7.52 -7.48 -2.03
C PHE A 66 -8.81 -7.69 -1.23
N TYR A 67 -9.03 -6.95 -0.16
CA TYR A 67 -10.26 -7.05 0.63
C TYR A 67 -11.34 -6.05 0.20
N THR A 68 -10.94 -4.79 -0.03
CA THR A 68 -11.85 -3.70 -0.39
C THR A 68 -11.39 -2.95 -1.64
N PRO A 69 -11.15 -3.65 -2.77
CA PRO A 69 -10.51 -3.10 -3.97
C PRO A 69 -11.26 -1.93 -4.60
N LEU A 70 -12.56 -1.83 -4.39
CA LEU A 70 -13.40 -0.79 -4.99
C LEU A 70 -13.48 0.49 -4.15
N LEU A 71 -13.01 0.47 -2.89
CA LEU A 71 -12.99 1.68 -2.07
C LEU A 71 -12.01 2.72 -2.64
N PRO A 72 -12.31 4.02 -2.49
CA PRO A 72 -11.42 5.09 -2.92
C PRO A 72 -9.99 4.95 -2.38
N ALA A 73 -9.84 4.50 -1.13
CA ALA A 73 -8.54 4.29 -0.50
C ALA A 73 -7.66 3.23 -1.18
N ALA A 74 -8.26 2.30 -1.91
CA ALA A 74 -7.56 1.22 -2.62
C ALA A 74 -7.20 1.56 -4.07
N CYS A 75 -7.72 2.67 -4.65
CA CYS A 75 -7.44 2.97 -6.07
C CYS A 75 -5.96 3.35 -6.29
N PRO A 76 -5.40 3.12 -7.52
CA PRO A 76 -4.00 3.39 -7.83
C PRO A 76 -3.55 4.81 -7.50
N ARG A 77 -4.34 5.83 -7.88
CA ARG A 77 -4.05 7.24 -7.62
C ARG A 77 -3.87 7.51 -6.12
N ASN A 78 -4.79 7.03 -5.30
CA ASN A 78 -4.77 7.32 -3.87
C ASN A 78 -3.68 6.51 -3.15
N THR A 79 -3.44 5.29 -3.58
CA THR A 79 -2.34 4.46 -3.06
C THR A 79 -0.99 5.12 -3.35
N LEU A 80 -0.70 5.43 -4.60
CA LEU A 80 0.57 6.09 -4.97
C LEU A 80 0.69 7.49 -4.36
N GLY A 81 -0.36 8.31 -4.46
CA GLY A 81 -0.37 9.67 -3.92
C GLY A 81 -0.24 9.70 -2.39
N GLY A 82 -0.95 8.82 -1.69
CA GLY A 82 -0.85 8.72 -0.24
C GLY A 82 0.55 8.34 0.23
N HIS A 83 1.15 7.29 -0.34
CA HIS A 83 2.52 6.89 0.01
C HIS A 83 3.55 7.96 -0.34
N ALA A 84 3.40 8.66 -1.48
CA ALA A 84 4.28 9.77 -1.84
C ALA A 84 4.19 10.92 -0.83
N ILE A 85 2.98 11.30 -0.42
CA ILE A 85 2.75 12.31 0.64
C ILE A 85 3.38 11.84 1.95
N GLY A 86 3.15 10.58 2.34
CA GLY A 86 3.70 10.02 3.58
C GLY A 86 5.23 10.00 3.59
N ALA A 87 5.86 9.60 2.48
CA ALA A 87 7.31 9.61 2.34
C ALA A 87 7.87 11.04 2.42
N ALA A 88 7.26 11.98 1.69
CA ALA A 88 7.69 13.37 1.66
C ALA A 88 7.52 14.05 3.05
N ALA A 89 6.37 13.88 3.69
CA ALA A 89 6.10 14.44 5.01
C ALA A 89 7.02 13.85 6.08
N GLY A 90 7.28 12.54 6.03
CA GLY A 90 8.21 11.86 6.91
C GLY A 90 9.62 12.40 6.76
N TYR A 91 10.11 12.53 5.54
CA TYR A 91 11.46 13.03 5.27
C TYR A 91 11.60 14.52 5.62
N LEU A 92 10.62 15.35 5.27
CA LEU A 92 10.59 16.75 5.68
C LEU A 92 10.69 16.89 7.19
N SER A 93 9.96 16.06 7.94
CA SER A 93 10.03 16.08 9.40
C SER A 93 11.41 15.67 9.92
N LEU A 94 12.09 14.68 9.32
CA LEU A 94 13.48 14.36 9.66
C LEU A 94 14.41 15.55 9.48
N VAL A 95 14.29 16.27 8.35
CA VAL A 95 15.10 17.44 8.04
C VAL A 95 14.84 18.56 9.05
N LEU A 96 13.57 18.87 9.32
CA LEU A 96 13.19 19.97 10.24
C LEU A 96 13.67 19.74 11.68
N PHE A 97 13.74 18.48 12.13
CA PHE A 97 14.23 18.12 13.46
C PHE A 97 15.73 17.76 13.50
N GLY A 98 16.45 17.90 12.37
CA GLY A 98 17.89 17.60 12.28
C GLY A 98 18.25 16.13 12.48
N LEU A 99 17.34 15.19 12.14
CA LEU A 99 17.44 13.77 12.46
C LEU A 99 17.87 12.87 11.28
N THR A 100 18.27 13.47 10.17
CA THR A 100 18.63 12.72 8.94
C THR A 100 19.86 11.83 9.13
N HIS A 101 20.78 12.20 10.03
CA HIS A 101 22.02 11.45 10.30
C HIS A 101 21.95 10.59 11.58
N ASN A 102 20.86 10.69 12.34
CA ASN A 102 20.68 9.90 13.56
C ASN A 102 20.31 8.45 13.23
N ALA A 103 20.71 7.50 14.07
CA ALA A 103 20.27 6.12 13.92
C ALA A 103 18.74 5.99 14.11
N PRO A 104 18.11 4.92 13.60
CA PRO A 104 16.68 4.72 13.77
C PRO A 104 16.25 4.71 15.24
N ALA A 105 15.04 5.18 15.52
CA ALA A 105 14.46 5.17 16.86
C ALA A 105 14.42 3.76 17.49
N LEU A 106 14.37 2.71 16.68
CA LEU A 106 14.43 1.32 17.14
C LEU A 106 15.83 0.93 17.69
N VAL A 107 16.88 1.70 17.38
CA VAL A 107 18.26 1.47 17.84
C VAL A 107 18.62 2.42 18.97
N GLU A 108 18.36 3.73 18.82
CA GLU A 108 18.75 4.76 19.79
C GLU A 108 17.67 5.03 20.85
N GLY A 109 16.45 4.50 20.66
CA GLY A 109 15.29 4.89 21.47
C GLY A 109 14.60 6.14 20.93
N VAL A 110 13.60 6.62 21.68
CA VAL A 110 12.76 7.76 21.29
C VAL A 110 13.12 8.97 22.14
N ALA A 111 13.77 9.97 21.55
CA ALA A 111 14.01 11.28 22.15
C ALA A 111 12.94 12.30 21.73
N TRP A 112 12.86 13.45 22.41
CA TRP A 112 11.85 14.48 22.14
C TRP A 112 11.86 15.00 20.70
N GLY A 113 13.02 15.12 20.06
CA GLY A 113 13.11 15.44 18.63
C GLY A 113 12.39 14.41 17.76
N ARG A 114 12.51 13.12 18.08
CA ARG A 114 11.84 12.02 17.38
C ARG A 114 10.32 12.03 17.61
N VAL A 115 9.88 12.39 18.83
CA VAL A 115 8.44 12.60 19.13
C VAL A 115 7.87 13.72 18.26
N GLY A 116 8.57 14.86 18.18
CA GLY A 116 8.16 15.98 17.32
C GLY A 116 8.12 15.61 15.84
N ALA A 117 9.15 14.94 15.35
CA ALA A 117 9.22 14.52 13.94
C ALA A 117 8.08 13.54 13.59
N ALA A 118 7.81 12.55 14.44
CA ALA A 118 6.74 11.58 14.21
C ALA A 118 5.35 12.25 14.25
N ALA A 119 5.09 13.09 15.23
CA ALA A 119 3.82 13.81 15.36
C ALA A 119 3.57 14.75 14.16
N LEU A 120 4.57 15.57 13.81
CA LEU A 120 4.47 16.47 12.66
C LEU A 120 4.26 15.71 11.37
N SER A 121 5.03 14.65 11.13
CA SER A 121 4.94 13.86 9.90
C SER A 121 3.56 13.26 9.69
N LEU A 122 2.96 12.68 10.75
CA LEU A 122 1.62 12.10 10.67
C LEU A 122 0.55 13.18 10.47
N GLY A 123 0.67 14.32 11.15
CA GLY A 123 -0.22 15.46 10.97
C GLY A 123 -0.19 16.01 9.54
N LEU A 124 1.02 16.23 9.01
CA LEU A 124 1.21 16.66 7.61
C LEU A 124 0.64 15.66 6.61
N THR A 125 0.93 14.36 6.79
CA THR A 125 0.42 13.29 5.92
C THR A 125 -1.10 13.27 5.91
N SER A 126 -1.73 13.29 7.09
CA SER A 126 -3.19 13.25 7.21
C SER A 126 -3.85 14.49 6.58
N GLY A 127 -3.35 15.68 6.90
CA GLY A 127 -3.86 16.94 6.33
C GLY A 127 -3.69 16.98 4.81
N ALA A 128 -2.49 16.68 4.32
CA ALA A 128 -2.19 16.72 2.89
C ALA A 128 -3.02 15.71 2.09
N MET A 129 -3.23 14.49 2.58
CA MET A 129 -4.12 13.51 1.93
C MET A 129 -5.57 14.01 1.81
N VAL A 130 -6.08 14.68 2.84
CA VAL A 130 -7.43 15.26 2.83
C VAL A 130 -7.52 16.40 1.82
N TRP A 131 -6.61 17.35 1.86
CA TRP A 131 -6.59 18.50 0.94
C TRP A 131 -6.39 18.09 -0.51
N ALA A 132 -5.53 17.10 -0.76
CA ALA A 132 -5.29 16.56 -2.10
C ALA A 132 -6.40 15.57 -2.57
N ARG A 133 -7.34 15.19 -1.70
CA ARG A 133 -8.39 14.20 -1.96
C ARG A 133 -7.82 12.85 -2.43
N VAL A 134 -6.77 12.40 -1.76
CA VAL A 134 -6.10 11.11 -2.00
C VAL A 134 -6.04 10.27 -0.72
N PRO A 135 -7.17 9.92 -0.08
CA PRO A 135 -7.18 9.17 1.15
C PRO A 135 -6.60 7.78 0.95
N HIS A 136 -5.51 7.46 1.70
CA HIS A 136 -4.88 6.15 1.74
C HIS A 136 -4.29 5.92 3.14
N PRO A 137 -5.05 5.36 4.09
CA PRO A 137 -4.60 5.21 5.49
C PRO A 137 -3.24 4.54 5.69
N PRO A 138 -2.83 3.52 4.89
CA PRO A 138 -1.50 2.92 5.01
C PRO A 138 -0.32 3.90 4.85
N ALA A 139 -0.52 5.06 4.24
CA ALA A 139 0.49 6.12 4.15
C ALA A 139 0.90 6.67 5.53
N GLY A 140 0.02 6.57 6.53
CA GLY A 140 0.36 6.86 7.92
C GLY A 140 1.49 5.98 8.46
N ALA A 141 1.52 4.70 8.10
CA ALA A 141 2.65 3.83 8.44
C ALA A 141 3.90 4.22 7.66
N THR A 142 3.78 4.60 6.38
CA THR A 142 4.92 5.06 5.57
C THR A 142 5.59 6.28 6.19
N THR A 143 4.81 7.30 6.58
CA THR A 143 5.38 8.51 7.17
C THR A 143 6.10 8.23 8.49
N LEU A 144 5.57 7.32 9.32
CA LEU A 144 6.21 6.91 10.56
C LEU A 144 7.49 6.09 10.33
N ILE A 145 7.53 5.20 9.34
CA ILE A 145 8.74 4.46 8.96
C ILE A 145 9.87 5.43 8.61
N VAL A 146 9.55 6.50 7.89
CA VAL A 146 10.52 7.53 7.50
C VAL A 146 10.88 8.40 8.70
N SER A 147 9.93 9.00 9.40
CA SER A 147 10.17 9.93 10.50
C SER A 147 10.81 9.28 11.74
N LEU A 148 10.66 7.96 11.91
CA LEU A 148 11.39 7.18 12.91
C LEU A 148 12.81 6.80 12.47
N GLY A 149 13.23 7.18 11.24
CA GLY A 149 14.59 6.98 10.73
C GLY A 149 14.86 5.58 10.20
N ILE A 150 13.85 4.73 10.01
CA ILE A 150 14.01 3.38 9.44
C ILE A 150 14.37 3.50 7.95
N LEU A 151 13.72 4.42 7.23
CA LEU A 151 14.05 4.83 5.88
C LEU A 151 14.44 6.31 5.88
N ARG A 152 15.71 6.60 6.03
CA ARG A 152 16.22 7.97 6.15
C ARG A 152 16.97 8.47 4.91
N GLU A 153 17.44 7.53 4.09
CA GLU A 153 18.18 7.88 2.88
C GLU A 153 17.23 8.14 1.70
N PRO A 154 17.40 9.21 0.93
CA PRO A 154 16.50 9.54 -0.19
C PRO A 154 16.31 8.42 -1.20
N TRP A 155 17.36 7.63 -1.49
CA TRP A 155 17.24 6.49 -2.41
C TRP A 155 16.30 5.40 -1.89
N GLN A 156 16.23 5.21 -0.56
CA GLN A 156 15.31 4.24 0.06
C GLN A 156 13.84 4.64 -0.16
N LEU A 157 13.56 5.96 -0.18
CA LEU A 157 12.22 6.47 -0.50
C LEU A 157 11.86 6.17 -1.96
N GLY A 158 12.83 6.22 -2.87
CA GLY A 158 12.67 5.78 -4.26
C GLY A 158 12.33 4.29 -4.33
N VAL A 159 13.07 3.43 -3.62
CA VAL A 159 12.78 1.98 -3.54
C VAL A 159 11.39 1.72 -2.96
N LEU A 160 11.00 2.45 -1.91
CA LEU A 160 9.65 2.36 -1.34
C LEU A 160 8.59 2.67 -2.41
N MET A 161 8.74 3.76 -3.16
CA MET A 161 7.76 4.15 -4.19
C MET A 161 7.71 3.15 -5.35
N VAL A 162 8.84 2.56 -5.74
CA VAL A 162 8.87 1.45 -6.71
C VAL A 162 8.13 0.24 -6.14
N GLY A 163 8.35 -0.10 -4.87
CA GLY A 163 7.62 -1.17 -4.19
C GLY A 163 6.10 -0.95 -4.19
N VAL A 164 5.66 0.26 -3.84
CA VAL A 164 4.24 0.64 -3.90
C VAL A 164 3.70 0.51 -5.33
N ALA A 165 4.43 0.97 -6.34
CA ALA A 165 4.02 0.87 -7.74
C ALA A 165 3.88 -0.59 -8.19
N LEU A 166 4.83 -1.45 -7.84
CA LEU A 166 4.77 -2.89 -8.13
C LEU A 166 3.56 -3.54 -7.46
N LEU A 167 3.28 -3.20 -6.21
CA LEU A 167 2.10 -3.72 -5.49
C LEU A 167 0.79 -3.24 -6.14
N VAL A 168 0.73 -1.98 -6.58
CA VAL A 168 -0.43 -1.44 -7.31
C VAL A 168 -0.64 -2.17 -8.64
N VAL A 169 0.43 -2.44 -9.40
CA VAL A 169 0.36 -3.20 -10.65
C VAL A 169 -0.13 -4.62 -10.39
N GLN A 170 0.41 -5.31 -9.38
CA GLN A 170 -0.07 -6.64 -8.98
C GLN A 170 -1.55 -6.59 -8.60
N GLY A 171 -1.96 -5.65 -7.76
CA GLY A 171 -3.35 -5.46 -7.35
C GLY A 171 -4.27 -5.22 -8.55
N PHE A 172 -3.84 -4.40 -9.52
CA PHE A 172 -4.59 -4.16 -10.75
C PHE A 172 -4.79 -5.44 -11.56
N VAL A 173 -3.72 -6.17 -11.84
CA VAL A 173 -3.76 -7.39 -12.65
C VAL A 173 -4.61 -8.46 -11.96
N ILE A 174 -4.32 -8.73 -10.69
CA ILE A 174 -5.01 -9.78 -9.93
C ILE A 174 -6.52 -9.50 -9.82
N ASN A 175 -6.92 -8.28 -9.45
CA ASN A 175 -8.33 -7.93 -9.32
C ASN A 175 -9.07 -8.02 -10.66
N ARG A 176 -8.45 -7.54 -11.76
CA ARG A 176 -9.05 -7.61 -13.09
C ARG A 176 -9.20 -9.05 -13.57
N VAL A 177 -8.20 -9.90 -13.36
CA VAL A 177 -8.28 -11.35 -13.70
C VAL A 177 -9.34 -12.04 -12.83
N ALA A 178 -9.45 -11.69 -11.55
CA ALA A 178 -10.49 -12.18 -10.65
C ALA A 178 -11.91 -11.71 -11.01
N GLY A 179 -12.06 -10.83 -12.02
CA GLY A 179 -13.33 -10.30 -12.47
C GLY A 179 -13.89 -9.15 -11.65
N ILE A 180 -13.05 -8.58 -10.79
CA ILE A 180 -13.36 -7.37 -10.04
C ILE A 180 -13.10 -6.16 -10.94
N ASP A 181 -14.06 -5.24 -11.00
CA ASP A 181 -13.94 -4.07 -11.86
C ASP A 181 -13.10 -2.96 -11.19
N TYR A 182 -11.85 -3.33 -10.87
CA TYR A 182 -10.89 -2.47 -10.20
C TYR A 182 -10.54 -1.24 -11.07
N PRO A 183 -10.52 -0.01 -10.52
CA PRO A 183 -10.26 1.20 -11.29
C PRO A 183 -8.84 1.21 -11.85
N ALA A 184 -8.68 1.79 -13.06
CA ALA A 184 -7.36 1.91 -13.68
C ALA A 184 -6.49 3.01 -13.03
N TRP A 185 -7.12 4.07 -12.49
CA TRP A 185 -6.42 5.19 -11.86
C TRP A 185 -7.19 5.78 -10.69
N ALA A 186 -8.21 6.56 -10.95
CA ALA A 186 -9.00 7.27 -9.94
C ALA A 186 -10.19 6.43 -9.43
N PRO A 187 -10.73 6.71 -8.24
CA PRO A 187 -11.93 6.05 -7.76
C PRO A 187 -13.11 6.32 -8.70
N ARG A 188 -14.06 5.39 -8.77
CA ARG A 188 -15.26 5.57 -9.60
C ARG A 188 -16.22 6.55 -8.94
N PRO A 189 -16.93 7.37 -9.73
CA PRO A 189 -18.00 8.20 -9.21
C PRO A 189 -19.06 7.35 -8.51
N GLY A 190 -19.52 7.77 -7.32
CA GLY A 190 -20.60 7.11 -6.58
C GLY A 190 -20.21 5.92 -5.71
N VAL A 191 -18.91 5.63 -5.56
CA VAL A 191 -18.37 4.68 -4.59
C VAL A 191 -17.60 5.47 -3.52
N GLY A 192 -18.29 5.92 -2.49
CA GLY A 192 -17.76 6.67 -1.36
C GLY A 192 -18.78 6.73 -0.25
#